data_db22e7fa38e2bc00e82c05670ed662f8
#
_entry.id   db22e7fa38e2bc00e82c05670ed662f8
#
_cell.length_a   1.000
_cell.length_b   1.000
_cell.length_c   1.000
_cell.angle_alpha   90.00
_cell.angle_beta   90.00
_cell.angle_gamma   90.00
#
_symmetry.space_group_name_H-M   'P 1'
#
loop_
_entity.id
_entity.type
_entity.pdbx_description
1 polymer ?
#
loop_
_entity_poly.entity_id
_entity_poly.type
_entity_poly.pdbx_seq_one_letter_code
_entity_poly.pdbx_strand_id
1 'polypeptide(L)' 'MAWHRVIKMTAKDNFYFHFTIESHENLGLISTLEKKDGVLTLDCFTTMESSRDFDRVIESVLREIRKSHE' A
#
# COMPACT_ATOMS: atom_id res chain seq x y z
N MET A 1 3.39 -8.04 18.02
CA MET A 1 2.34 -7.07 17.70
C MET A 1 2.53 -6.57 16.26
N ALA A 2 1.45 -6.52 15.49
CA ALA A 2 1.50 -6.09 14.10
C ALA A 2 1.15 -4.62 13.95
N TRP A 3 1.73 -3.99 12.94
CA TRP A 3 1.42 -2.62 12.55
C TRP A 3 0.55 -2.69 11.29
N HIS A 4 -0.50 -1.87 11.25
CA HIS A 4 -1.42 -1.81 10.12
C HIS A 4 -1.63 -0.38 9.63
N ARG A 5 -1.81 -0.25 8.34
CA ARG A 5 -2.22 1.01 7.74
C ARG A 5 -3.25 0.71 6.65
N VAL A 6 -4.43 1.33 6.78
CA VAL A 6 -5.51 1.16 5.81
C VAL A 6 -5.51 2.32 4.84
N ILE A 7 -5.53 2.01 3.53
CA ILE A 7 -5.55 3.03 2.48
C ILE A 7 -6.59 2.64 1.43
N LYS A 8 -7.05 3.62 0.66
CA LYS A 8 -8.02 3.40 -0.41
C LYS A 8 -7.46 3.92 -1.73
N MET A 9 -7.75 3.20 -2.81
CA MET A 9 -7.33 3.61 -4.15
C MET A 9 -8.18 2.90 -5.21
N THR A 10 -8.11 3.42 -6.45
CA THR A 10 -8.76 2.78 -7.57
C THR A 10 -8.06 1.48 -7.94
N ALA A 11 -8.74 0.61 -8.70
CA ALA A 11 -8.14 -0.64 -9.16
C ALA A 11 -6.89 -0.41 -10.00
N LYS A 12 -6.87 0.65 -10.81
CA LYS A 12 -5.72 0.99 -11.64
C LYS A 12 -4.51 1.35 -10.78
N ASP A 13 -4.71 2.21 -9.78
CA ASP A 13 -3.63 2.61 -8.86
C ASP A 13 -3.18 1.44 -8.01
N ASN A 14 -4.11 0.56 -7.63
CA ASN A 14 -3.81 -0.63 -6.85
C ASN A 14 -2.84 -1.57 -7.57
N PHE A 15 -2.98 -1.72 -8.88
CA PHE A 15 -2.08 -2.55 -9.67
C PHE A 15 -0.64 -2.07 -9.54
N TYR A 16 -0.44 -0.77 -9.73
CA TYR A 16 0.88 -0.15 -9.61
C TYR A 16 1.41 -0.24 -8.17
N PHE A 17 0.54 0.02 -7.20
CA PHE A 17 0.90 -0.02 -5.79
C PHE A 17 1.38 -1.41 -5.36
N HIS A 18 0.59 -2.44 -5.67
CA HIS A 18 0.96 -3.82 -5.36
C HIS A 18 2.28 -4.21 -6.00
N PHE A 19 2.42 -3.95 -7.29
CA PHE A 19 3.63 -4.28 -8.03
C PHE A 19 4.86 -3.64 -7.39
N THR A 20 4.76 -2.36 -7.06
CA THR A 20 5.89 -1.61 -6.51
C THR A 20 6.22 -2.07 -5.09
N ILE A 21 5.22 -2.28 -4.25
CA ILE A 21 5.44 -2.75 -2.87
C ILE A 21 6.07 -4.15 -2.89
N GLU A 22 5.58 -5.04 -3.74
CA GLU A 22 6.10 -6.41 -3.83
C GLU A 22 7.53 -6.48 -4.37
N SER A 23 7.97 -5.43 -5.06
CA SER A 23 9.35 -5.36 -5.53
C SER A 23 10.35 -5.05 -4.41
N HIS A 24 9.86 -4.59 -3.26
CA HIS A 24 10.70 -4.36 -2.08
C HIS A 24 10.76 -5.63 -1.24
N GLU A 25 11.94 -5.94 -0.74
CA GLU A 25 12.21 -7.20 -0.05
C GLU A 25 11.40 -7.36 1.25
N ASN A 26 10.29 -8.09 1.17
CA ASN A 26 9.53 -8.57 2.35
C ASN A 26 9.35 -7.58 3.51
N LEU A 27 9.16 -6.30 3.18
CA LEU A 27 8.95 -5.30 4.23
C LEU A 27 7.56 -5.43 4.87
N GLY A 28 6.58 -5.90 4.10
CA GLY A 28 5.24 -6.08 4.60
C GLY A 28 4.32 -6.72 3.58
N LEU A 29 3.06 -6.84 3.94
CA LEU A 29 2.04 -7.49 3.12
C LEU A 29 0.86 -6.56 2.90
N ILE A 30 0.08 -6.84 1.85
CA ILE A 30 -1.12 -6.09 1.51
C ILE A 30 -2.28 -7.06 1.39
N SER A 31 -3.39 -6.74 2.03
CA SER A 31 -4.63 -7.51 1.94
C SER A 31 -5.75 -6.60 1.49
N THR A 32 -6.60 -7.05 0.58
CA THR A 32 -7.76 -6.29 0.15
C THR A 32 -8.92 -6.56 1.11
N LEU A 33 -9.36 -5.52 1.80
CA LEU A 33 -10.47 -5.61 2.75
C LEU A 33 -11.82 -5.47 2.08
N GLU A 34 -11.91 -4.61 1.07
CA GLU A 34 -13.17 -4.31 0.41
C GLU A 34 -12.92 -3.78 -1.00
N LYS A 35 -13.86 -4.07 -1.90
CA LYS A 35 -13.89 -3.46 -3.23
C LYS A 35 -15.31 -2.96 -3.46
N LYS A 36 -15.47 -1.66 -3.61
CA LYS A 36 -16.78 -1.06 -3.79
C LYS A 36 -16.68 0.14 -4.73
N ASP A 37 -17.54 0.15 -5.74
CA ASP A 37 -17.62 1.27 -6.71
C ASP A 37 -16.27 1.61 -7.36
N GLY A 38 -15.49 0.57 -7.67
CA GLY A 38 -14.18 0.76 -8.31
C GLY A 38 -13.07 1.21 -7.38
N VAL A 39 -13.37 1.31 -6.08
CA VAL A 39 -12.38 1.69 -5.07
C VAL A 39 -12.06 0.49 -4.19
N LEU A 40 -10.78 0.23 -3.98
CA LEU A 40 -10.32 -0.83 -3.11
C LEU A 40 -9.85 -0.25 -1.78
N THR A 41 -10.21 -0.93 -0.69
CA THR A 41 -9.70 -0.62 0.63
C THR A 41 -8.65 -1.68 0.96
N LEU A 42 -7.43 -1.24 1.20
CA LEU A 42 -6.28 -2.11 1.40
C LEU A 42 -5.78 -2.00 2.84
N ASP A 43 -5.42 -3.15 3.41
CA ASP A 43 -4.74 -3.21 4.68
C ASP A 43 -3.27 -3.55 4.42
N CYS A 44 -2.39 -2.59 4.69
CA CYS A 44 -0.95 -2.79 4.58
C CYS A 44 -0.45 -3.10 5.98
N PHE A 45 0.19 -4.26 6.16
CA PHE A 45 0.59 -4.67 7.50
C PHE A 45 1.97 -5.30 7.52
N THR A 46 2.61 -5.14 8.66
CA THR A 46 3.95 -5.68 8.88
C THR A 46 4.20 -5.76 10.39
N THR A 47 5.39 -6.22 10.77
CA THR A 47 5.80 -6.24 12.17
C THR A 47 6.08 -4.81 12.64
N MET A 48 6.00 -4.59 13.94
CA MET A 48 6.36 -3.27 14.51
C MET A 48 7.80 -2.91 14.17
N GLU A 49 8.67 -3.90 14.12
CA GLU A 49 10.08 -3.71 13.81
C GLU A 49 10.31 -3.14 12.41
N SER A 50 9.53 -3.60 11.43
CA SER A 50 9.65 -3.16 10.03
C SER A 50 8.73 -1.99 9.69
N SER A 51 7.87 -1.57 10.62
CA SER A 51 6.81 -0.60 10.34
C SER A 51 7.31 0.73 9.79
N ARG A 52 8.41 1.26 10.33
CA ARG A 52 8.96 2.54 9.88
C ARG A 52 9.40 2.48 8.42
N ASP A 53 10.14 1.43 8.07
CA ASP A 53 10.62 1.27 6.69
C ASP A 53 9.47 1.00 5.74
N PHE A 54 8.53 0.16 6.14
CA PHE A 54 7.38 -0.16 5.32
C PHE A 54 6.50 1.08 5.08
N ASP A 55 6.24 1.85 6.12
CA ASP A 55 5.45 3.08 5.99
C ASP A 55 6.13 4.09 5.07
N ARG A 56 7.45 4.18 5.14
CA ARG A 56 8.23 5.06 4.26
C ARG A 56 8.07 4.66 2.80
N VAL A 57 8.11 3.36 2.51
CA VAL A 57 7.91 2.86 1.15
C VAL A 57 6.49 3.15 0.69
N ILE A 58 5.49 2.90 1.54
CA ILE A 58 4.08 3.21 1.23
C ILE A 58 3.93 4.69 0.87
N GLU A 59 4.47 5.59 1.67
CA GLU A 59 4.39 7.03 1.42
C GLU A 59 5.04 7.40 0.09
N SER A 60 6.18 6.80 -0.21
CA SER A 60 6.89 7.04 -1.46
C SER A 60 6.04 6.65 -2.67
N VAL A 61 5.40 5.48 -2.62
CA VAL A 61 4.55 4.99 -3.72
C VAL A 61 3.29 5.84 -3.84
N LEU A 62 2.67 6.22 -2.73
CA LEU A 62 1.49 7.08 -2.75
C LEU A 62 1.81 8.44 -3.35
N ARG A 63 3.00 8.97 -3.11
CA ARG A 63 3.45 10.22 -3.69
C ARG A 63 3.59 10.11 -5.20
N GLU A 64 4.15 9.00 -5.69
CA GLU A 64 4.26 8.73 -7.12
C GLU A 64 2.88 8.64 -7.78
N ILE A 65 1.94 7.96 -7.13
CA ILE A 65 0.58 7.84 -7.63
C ILE A 65 -0.08 9.21 -7.75
N ARG A 66 0.07 10.06 -6.73
CA ARG A 66 -0.48 11.42 -6.75
C ARG A 66 0.07 12.23 -7.91
N LYS A 67 1.37 12.11 -8.17
CA LYS A 67 2.00 12.82 -9.29
C LYS A 67 1.43 12.40 -10.63
N SER A 68 1.09 11.12 -10.78
CA SER A 68 0.55 10.61 -12.04
C SER A 68 -0.87 11.12 -12.32
N HIS A 69 -1.54 11.68 -11.31
CA HIS A 69 -2.88 12.27 -11.45
C HIS A 69 -2.85 13.79 -11.70
N GLU A 70 -1.68 14.39 -11.70
CA GLU A 70 -1.54 15.83 -11.95
C GLU A 70 -1.58 16.19 -13.44
#